data_a8102c6c8fa41a95e4ac93037f0afd4d
#
_entry.id   a8102c6c8fa41a95e4ac93037f0afd4d
#
_cell.length_a   1.000
_cell.length_b   1.000
_cell.length_c   1.000
_cell.angle_alpha   90.00
_cell.angle_beta   90.00
_cell.angle_gamma   90.00
#
_symmetry.space_group_name_H-M   'P 1'
#
loop_
_entity.id
_entity.type
_entity.pdbx_description
1 polymer ?
#
loop_
_entity_poly.entity_id
_entity_poly.type
_entity_poly.pdbx_seq_one_letter_code
_entity_poly.pdbx_strand_id
1 'polypeptide(L)'
;MRTSPRHGRGVFAVATIPAGTHIIQYTGELISEAEGERRYPTAPDGHEEPEHTYLLTLDSERVIDANVGGNEARFINHSCEPNCEPIAFGDQMWIVAVRAIRPGEELAYDYAIELDEPHTPARKRRFPCACEARRCRGSILKPKRQPLHPVVRRAIARYGPRG
;
A
#
# COMPACT_ATOMS: atom_id res chain seq x y z
N MET A 1 0.54 -17.25 -1.05
CA MET A 1 1.30 -16.60 0.04
C MET A 1 2.44 -17.49 0.51
N ARG A 2 3.54 -16.91 0.99
CA ARG A 2 4.68 -17.59 1.64
C ARG A 2 5.42 -16.58 2.54
N THR A 3 6.39 -17.05 3.30
CA THR A 3 7.27 -16.16 4.07
C THR A 3 8.02 -15.23 3.13
N SER A 4 7.99 -13.92 3.42
CA SER A 4 8.71 -12.91 2.66
C SER A 4 10.11 -12.73 3.22
N PRO A 5 11.14 -12.56 2.37
CA PRO A 5 12.46 -12.16 2.83
C PRO A 5 12.48 -10.71 3.37
N ARG A 6 11.47 -9.89 3.02
CA ARG A 6 11.37 -8.49 3.45
C ARG A 6 10.74 -8.35 4.82
N HIS A 7 9.56 -8.95 5.00
CA HIS A 7 8.83 -8.86 6.26
C HIS A 7 7.68 -9.88 6.30
N GLY A 8 7.62 -10.71 7.35
CA GLY A 8 6.51 -11.59 7.67
C GLY A 8 6.03 -12.44 6.51
N ARG A 9 4.74 -12.31 6.14
CA ARG A 9 4.12 -12.96 4.97
C ARG A 9 4.17 -12.06 3.76
N GLY A 10 4.24 -12.64 2.57
CA GLY A 10 4.19 -11.93 1.31
C GLY A 10 3.32 -12.62 0.27
N VAL A 11 2.89 -11.87 -0.74
CA VAL A 11 2.11 -12.34 -1.88
C VAL A 11 3.03 -12.42 -3.09
N PHE A 12 3.01 -13.53 -3.82
CA PHE A 12 3.94 -13.80 -4.93
C PHE A 12 3.19 -14.17 -6.19
N ALA A 13 3.67 -13.69 -7.33
CA ALA A 13 3.15 -14.06 -8.63
C ALA A 13 3.39 -15.56 -8.90
N VAL A 14 2.36 -16.30 -9.32
CA VAL A 14 2.46 -17.72 -9.71
C VAL A 14 2.64 -17.87 -11.22
N ALA A 15 2.31 -16.84 -11.98
CA ALA A 15 2.46 -16.77 -13.44
C ALA A 15 2.91 -15.35 -13.82
N THR A 16 3.30 -15.12 -15.08
CA THR A 16 3.59 -13.77 -15.57
C THR A 16 2.35 -12.90 -15.52
N ILE A 17 2.48 -11.72 -14.91
CA ILE A 17 1.41 -10.71 -14.83
C ILE A 17 1.81 -9.53 -15.72
N PRO A 18 1.06 -9.22 -16.79
CA PRO A 18 1.33 -8.05 -17.64
C PRO A 18 1.13 -6.73 -16.91
N ALA A 19 1.84 -5.66 -17.32
CA ALA A 19 1.58 -4.31 -16.85
C ALA A 19 0.14 -3.88 -17.14
N GLY A 20 -0.49 -3.20 -16.18
CA GLY A 20 -1.89 -2.75 -16.25
C GLY A 20 -2.91 -3.80 -15.84
N THR A 21 -2.49 -5.02 -15.45
CA THR A 21 -3.40 -6.04 -14.93
C THR A 21 -3.93 -5.64 -13.55
N HIS A 22 -5.25 -5.68 -13.38
CA HIS A 22 -5.91 -5.62 -12.08
C HIS A 22 -5.75 -6.99 -11.41
N ILE A 23 -4.83 -7.09 -10.46
CA ILE A 23 -4.38 -8.38 -9.89
C ILE A 23 -5.38 -8.92 -8.88
N ILE A 24 -5.71 -8.11 -7.89
CA ILE A 24 -6.59 -8.46 -6.78
C ILE A 24 -7.25 -7.20 -6.22
N GLN A 25 -8.50 -7.30 -5.85
CA GLN A 25 -9.16 -6.24 -5.09
C GLN A 25 -8.67 -6.26 -3.65
N TYR A 26 -8.34 -5.11 -3.09
CA TYR A 26 -8.09 -4.97 -1.66
C TYR A 26 -9.42 -4.89 -0.94
N THR A 27 -9.79 -5.94 -0.23
CA THR A 27 -11.08 -6.04 0.47
C THR A 27 -10.92 -5.83 1.97
N GLY A 28 -12.02 -5.40 2.60
CA GLY A 28 -12.14 -5.16 4.03
C GLY A 28 -13.41 -4.40 4.35
N GLU A 29 -13.59 -4.07 5.60
CA GLU A 29 -14.68 -3.18 6.02
C GLU A 29 -14.37 -1.74 5.60
N LEU A 30 -15.33 -1.08 4.94
CA LEU A 30 -15.20 0.33 4.60
C LEU A 30 -15.64 1.17 5.79
N ILE A 31 -14.71 1.94 6.35
CA ILE A 31 -14.94 2.77 7.54
C ILE A 31 -14.46 4.20 7.28
N SER A 32 -14.89 5.15 8.14
CA SER A 32 -14.35 6.50 8.11
C SER A 32 -12.91 6.53 8.65
N GLU A 33 -12.13 7.52 8.24
CA GLU A 33 -10.78 7.76 8.77
C GLU A 33 -10.81 7.90 10.31
N ALA A 34 -11.77 8.67 10.85
CA ALA A 34 -11.96 8.84 12.30
C ALA A 34 -12.26 7.51 13.03
N GLU A 35 -12.99 6.59 12.40
CA GLU A 35 -13.22 5.25 12.96
C GLU A 35 -11.95 4.42 12.90
N GLY A 36 -11.14 4.55 11.85
CA GLY A 36 -9.82 3.92 11.74
C GLY A 36 -8.89 4.35 12.87
N GLU A 37 -8.80 5.66 13.11
CA GLU A 37 -8.02 6.21 14.23
C GLU A 37 -8.52 5.73 15.60
N ARG A 38 -9.84 5.63 15.77
CA ARG A 38 -10.42 5.12 17.02
C ARG A 38 -10.11 3.64 17.26
N ARG A 39 -10.11 2.82 16.20
CA ARG A 39 -9.79 1.37 16.30
C ARG A 39 -8.30 1.12 16.52
N TYR A 40 -7.48 1.94 15.89
CA TYR A 40 -6.02 1.79 15.84
C TYR A 40 -5.32 3.11 16.20
N PRO A 41 -5.48 3.57 17.45
CA PRO A 41 -4.92 4.85 17.85
C PRO A 41 -3.39 4.82 17.76
N THR A 42 -2.82 5.81 17.12
CA THR A 42 -1.36 6.03 17.17
C THR A 42 -1.00 6.42 18.61
N ALA A 43 -0.10 5.67 19.23
CA ALA A 43 0.32 5.99 20.60
C ALA A 43 0.92 7.40 20.66
N PRO A 44 0.58 8.24 21.68
CA PRO A 44 1.05 9.63 21.78
C PRO A 44 2.57 9.75 21.81
N ASP A 45 3.27 8.76 22.36
CA ASP A 45 4.72 8.67 22.42
C ASP A 45 5.31 7.91 21.21
N GLY A 46 4.45 7.29 20.39
CA GLY A 46 4.81 6.54 19.19
C GLY A 46 5.69 5.33 19.44
N HIS A 47 5.66 4.76 20.63
CA HIS A 47 6.43 3.56 20.99
C HIS A 47 5.67 2.26 20.80
N GLU A 48 4.34 2.30 20.73
CA GLU A 48 3.52 1.14 20.41
C GLU A 48 2.88 1.36 19.04
N GLU A 49 3.50 0.82 18.00
CA GLU A 49 2.80 0.58 16.75
C GLU A 49 1.78 -0.53 17.01
N PRO A 50 0.48 -0.32 16.73
CA PRO A 50 -0.46 -1.42 16.73
C PRO A 50 0.06 -2.49 15.77
N GLU A 51 0.16 -3.74 16.24
CA GLU A 51 0.61 -4.85 15.42
C GLU A 51 -0.14 -4.82 14.08
N HIS A 52 0.55 -4.43 13.01
CA HIS A 52 0.10 -4.39 11.62
C HIS A 52 -1.35 -3.91 11.42
N THR A 53 -1.54 -2.60 11.32
CA THR A 53 -2.81 -2.07 10.81
C THR A 53 -2.90 -2.33 9.31
N TYR A 54 -3.82 -3.18 8.88
CA TYR A 54 -4.11 -3.42 7.48
C TYR A 54 -5.13 -2.40 6.95
N LEU A 55 -4.85 -1.11 7.21
CA LEU A 55 -5.66 0.00 6.72
C LEU A 55 -5.13 0.48 5.38
N LEU A 56 -6.01 0.70 4.41
CA LEU A 56 -5.67 1.29 3.13
C LEU A 56 -6.62 2.45 2.83
N THR A 57 -6.07 3.66 2.68
CA THR A 57 -6.85 4.86 2.37
C THR A 57 -7.50 4.72 1.00
N LEU A 58 -8.83 4.85 0.94
CA LEU A 58 -9.61 4.84 -0.29
C LEU A 58 -9.71 6.26 -0.88
N ASP A 59 -10.05 7.22 -0.05
CA ASP A 59 -10.17 8.65 -0.39
C ASP A 59 -9.90 9.54 0.84
N SER A 60 -10.27 10.82 0.77
CA SER A 60 -10.04 11.79 1.86
C SER A 60 -10.86 11.54 3.13
N GLU A 61 -11.84 10.65 3.11
CA GLU A 61 -12.77 10.44 4.22
C GLU A 61 -12.86 8.99 4.67
N ARG A 62 -12.41 8.05 3.80
CA ARG A 62 -12.66 6.61 3.98
C ARG A 62 -11.40 5.78 3.86
N VAL A 63 -11.35 4.76 4.70
CA VAL A 63 -10.29 3.73 4.67
C VAL A 63 -10.91 2.34 4.61
N ILE A 64 -10.18 1.39 4.06
CA ILE A 64 -10.55 -0.03 4.05
C ILE A 64 -9.78 -0.71 5.18
N ASP A 65 -10.52 -1.25 6.16
CA ASP A 65 -9.97 -2.04 7.25
C ASP A 65 -9.95 -3.53 6.88
N ALA A 66 -8.81 -4.01 6.40
CA ALA A 66 -8.66 -5.42 6.02
C ALA A 66 -8.41 -6.37 7.19
N ASN A 67 -8.45 -5.90 8.44
CA ASN A 67 -8.55 -6.79 9.60
C ASN A 67 -9.92 -7.44 9.66
N VAL A 68 -10.96 -6.79 9.12
CA VAL A 68 -12.33 -7.27 9.08
C VAL A 68 -12.71 -7.61 7.63
N GLY A 69 -12.91 -8.89 7.32
CA GLY A 69 -13.30 -9.35 5.97
C GLY A 69 -12.23 -9.16 4.88
N GLY A 70 -10.99 -8.89 5.27
CA GLY A 70 -9.89 -8.71 4.32
C GLY A 70 -9.42 -10.01 3.68
N ASN A 71 -8.88 -9.90 2.46
CA ASN A 71 -8.29 -11.00 1.71
C ASN A 71 -6.75 -10.96 1.75
N GLU A 72 -6.10 -11.79 0.91
CA GLU A 72 -4.65 -11.90 0.85
C GLU A 72 -3.95 -10.61 0.40
N ALA A 73 -4.64 -9.66 -0.22
CA ALA A 73 -4.06 -8.38 -0.64
C ALA A 73 -3.43 -7.60 0.53
N ARG A 74 -3.96 -7.76 1.75
CA ARG A 74 -3.42 -7.14 2.96
C ARG A 74 -1.98 -7.54 3.30
N PHE A 75 -1.50 -8.67 2.75
CA PHE A 75 -0.14 -9.16 2.97
C PHE A 75 0.83 -8.75 1.84
N ILE A 76 0.42 -7.87 0.95
CA ILE A 76 1.33 -7.28 -0.05
C ILE A 76 2.22 -6.27 0.67
N ASN A 77 3.54 -6.54 0.65
CA ASN A 77 4.52 -5.75 1.37
C ASN A 77 4.86 -4.42 0.70
N HIS A 78 5.50 -3.53 1.46
CA HIS A 78 6.01 -2.27 0.94
C HIS A 78 7.26 -2.45 0.07
N SER A 79 7.38 -1.61 -0.97
CA SER A 79 8.65 -1.36 -1.67
C SER A 79 8.78 0.09 -2.12
N CYS A 80 10.00 0.64 -1.99
CA CYS A 80 10.35 1.93 -2.58
C CYS A 80 10.52 1.89 -4.12
N GLU A 81 10.65 0.67 -4.70
CA GLU A 81 10.62 0.40 -6.15
C GLU A 81 9.50 -0.63 -6.41
N PRO A 82 8.24 -0.20 -6.35
CA PRO A 82 7.10 -1.10 -6.40
C PRO A 82 6.89 -1.72 -7.78
N ASN A 83 6.24 -2.90 -7.83
CA ASN A 83 5.73 -3.52 -9.05
C ASN A 83 4.21 -3.44 -9.17
N CYS A 84 3.55 -2.98 -8.12
CA CYS A 84 2.11 -2.75 -8.08
C CYS A 84 1.80 -1.35 -7.53
N GLU A 85 0.56 -0.91 -7.73
CA GLU A 85 0.04 0.32 -7.13
C GLU A 85 -1.45 0.11 -6.80
N PRO A 86 -1.93 0.53 -5.60
CA PRO A 86 -3.34 0.55 -5.29
C PRO A 86 -4.03 1.68 -6.06
N ILE A 87 -5.16 1.39 -6.71
CA ILE A 87 -5.95 2.35 -7.49
C ILE A 87 -7.41 2.23 -7.10
N ALA A 88 -8.01 3.35 -6.72
CA ALA A 88 -9.44 3.44 -6.43
C ALA A 88 -10.26 3.52 -7.72
N PHE A 89 -11.31 2.72 -7.82
CA PHE A 89 -12.34 2.76 -8.85
C PHE A 89 -13.72 2.79 -8.15
N GLY A 90 -14.24 3.99 -7.92
CA GLY A 90 -15.40 4.18 -7.04
C GLY A 90 -15.09 3.71 -5.63
N ASP A 91 -15.91 2.83 -5.08
CA ASP A 91 -15.73 2.29 -3.72
C ASP A 91 -14.86 1.03 -3.67
N GLN A 92 -14.18 0.71 -4.74
CA GLN A 92 -13.29 -0.46 -4.82
C GLN A 92 -11.83 -0.03 -4.95
N MET A 93 -10.96 -0.67 -4.18
CA MET A 93 -9.51 -0.52 -4.30
C MET A 93 -8.94 -1.76 -4.99
N TRP A 94 -8.19 -1.55 -6.06
CA TRP A 94 -7.54 -2.62 -6.81
C TRP A 94 -6.03 -2.49 -6.79
N ILE A 95 -5.34 -3.59 -6.58
CA ILE A 95 -3.90 -3.67 -6.76
C ILE A 95 -3.61 -3.92 -8.23
N VAL A 96 -2.94 -2.98 -8.88
CA VAL A 96 -2.67 -2.98 -10.33
C VAL A 96 -1.18 -3.11 -10.59
N ALA A 97 -0.79 -3.99 -11.52
CA ALA A 97 0.60 -4.14 -11.93
C ALA A 97 1.09 -2.88 -12.67
N VAL A 98 2.15 -2.24 -12.23
CA VAL A 98 2.74 -1.06 -12.90
C VAL A 98 3.79 -1.42 -13.95
N ARG A 99 4.32 -2.64 -13.89
CA ARG A 99 5.20 -3.27 -14.89
C ARG A 99 4.86 -4.75 -15.04
N ALA A 100 5.47 -5.42 -15.99
CA ALA A 100 5.39 -6.88 -16.04
C ALA A 100 6.05 -7.48 -14.79
N ILE A 101 5.39 -8.47 -14.19
CA ILE A 101 5.84 -9.20 -12.99
C ILE A 101 6.06 -10.66 -13.39
N ARG A 102 7.22 -11.20 -13.05
CA ARG A 102 7.60 -12.57 -13.38
C ARG A 102 7.07 -13.57 -12.35
N PRO A 103 6.89 -14.85 -12.73
CA PRO A 103 6.60 -15.90 -11.77
C PRO A 103 7.66 -15.89 -10.65
N GLY A 104 7.22 -16.02 -9.40
CA GLY A 104 8.08 -16.01 -8.23
C GLY A 104 8.44 -14.63 -7.69
N GLU A 105 8.19 -13.54 -8.42
CA GLU A 105 8.35 -12.18 -7.86
C GLU A 105 7.33 -11.91 -6.76
N GLU A 106 7.77 -11.27 -5.69
CA GLU A 106 6.90 -10.75 -4.64
C GLU A 106 6.18 -9.49 -5.14
N LEU A 107 4.85 -9.44 -4.93
CA LEU A 107 4.07 -8.24 -5.16
C LEU A 107 4.37 -7.22 -4.07
N ALA A 108 4.58 -5.97 -4.46
CA ALA A 108 4.83 -4.89 -3.53
C ALA A 108 4.32 -3.56 -4.08
N TYR A 109 3.78 -2.71 -3.20
CA TYR A 109 3.42 -1.34 -3.53
C TYR A 109 4.05 -0.36 -2.55
N ASP A 110 4.07 0.94 -2.89
CA ASP A 110 4.53 1.96 -1.97
C ASP A 110 3.40 2.29 -0.99
N TYR A 111 3.59 2.05 0.29
CA TYR A 111 2.61 2.38 1.33
C TYR A 111 2.34 3.88 1.40
N ALA A 112 3.37 4.68 1.11
CA ALA A 112 3.27 6.13 1.03
C ALA A 112 2.52 6.73 2.23
N ILE A 113 2.82 6.27 3.45
CA ILE A 113 2.15 6.71 4.67
C ILE A 113 2.32 8.23 4.82
N GLU A 114 1.21 8.92 4.98
CA GLU A 114 1.15 10.35 5.24
C GLU A 114 1.03 10.60 6.75
N LEU A 115 1.67 11.64 7.22
CA LEU A 115 1.54 12.14 8.58
C LEU A 115 1.15 13.62 8.48
N ASP A 116 0.30 14.09 9.38
CA ASP A 116 -0.10 15.51 9.45
C ASP A 116 1.07 16.45 9.72
N GLU A 117 2.17 15.89 10.23
CA GLU A 117 3.36 16.62 10.59
C GLU A 117 4.52 16.39 9.62
N PRO A 118 5.49 17.34 9.56
CA PRO A 118 6.64 17.21 8.67
C PRO A 118 7.44 15.92 8.90
N HIS A 119 7.83 15.24 7.82
CA HIS A 119 8.65 14.02 7.84
C HIS A 119 10.11 14.33 8.20
N THR A 120 10.37 14.68 9.46
CA THR A 120 11.72 14.93 9.97
C THR A 120 12.59 13.65 9.94
N PRO A 121 13.93 13.75 10.03
CA PRO A 121 14.80 12.58 10.14
C PRO A 121 14.45 11.69 11.35
N ALA A 122 14.03 12.27 12.47
CA ALA A 122 13.61 11.51 13.65
C ALA A 122 12.34 10.68 13.36
N ARG A 123 11.33 11.28 12.70
CA ARG A 123 10.11 10.56 12.30
C ARG A 123 10.38 9.46 11.28
N LYS A 124 11.22 9.72 10.28
CA LYS A 124 11.59 8.68 9.29
C LYS A 124 12.23 7.46 9.95
N ARG A 125 12.99 7.63 11.04
CA ARG A 125 13.55 6.50 11.80
C ARG A 125 12.50 5.65 12.52
N ARG A 126 11.34 6.23 12.82
CA ARG A 126 10.21 5.50 13.44
C ARG A 126 9.40 4.69 12.43
N PHE A 127 9.52 5.01 11.14
CA PHE A 127 8.87 4.29 10.04
C PHE A 127 9.94 3.72 9.09
N PRO A 128 10.76 2.77 9.56
CA PRO A 128 11.87 2.25 8.78
C PRO A 128 11.37 1.43 7.58
N CYS A 129 12.15 1.39 6.51
CA CYS A 129 11.91 0.55 5.36
C CYS A 129 12.96 -0.53 5.23
N ALA A 130 12.52 -1.79 5.14
CA ALA A 130 13.35 -2.97 4.92
C ALA A 130 13.16 -3.59 3.52
N CYS A 131 12.75 -2.79 2.51
CA CYS A 131 12.37 -3.34 1.20
C CYS A 131 13.56 -3.83 0.34
N GLU A 132 14.80 -3.56 0.74
CA GLU A 132 16.05 -3.93 0.03
C GLU A 132 16.12 -3.46 -1.43
N ALA A 133 15.22 -2.54 -1.85
CA ALA A 133 15.26 -1.97 -3.19
C ALA A 133 16.54 -1.15 -3.39
N ARG A 134 17.09 -1.15 -4.61
CA ARG A 134 18.31 -0.41 -4.95
C ARG A 134 18.20 1.08 -4.61
N ARG A 135 17.00 1.68 -4.79
CA ARG A 135 16.72 3.08 -4.45
C ARG A 135 15.86 3.19 -3.20
N CYS A 136 16.10 2.32 -2.21
CA CYS A 136 15.39 2.40 -0.94
C CYS A 136 15.62 3.77 -0.29
N ARG A 137 14.53 4.43 0.12
CA ARG A 137 14.56 5.73 0.80
C ARG A 137 14.71 5.63 2.32
N GLY A 138 14.82 4.40 2.86
CA GLY A 138 14.99 4.13 4.29
C GLY A 138 13.76 4.36 5.15
N SER A 139 12.61 4.70 4.56
CA SER A 139 11.36 4.93 5.26
C SER A 139 10.17 4.57 4.38
N ILE A 140 9.07 4.08 5.01
CA ILE A 140 7.78 3.80 4.33
C ILE A 140 6.91 5.05 4.19
N LEU A 141 7.34 6.19 4.74
CA LEU A 141 6.61 7.45 4.62
C LEU A 141 6.60 7.95 3.18
N LYS A 142 5.55 8.69 2.83
CA LYS A 142 5.37 9.30 1.50
C LYS A 142 6.55 10.21 1.14
N PRO A 143 7.17 10.07 -0.02
CA PRO A 143 8.20 11.01 -0.48
C PRO A 143 7.57 12.36 -0.83
N LYS A 144 8.34 13.46 -0.73
CA LYS A 144 7.86 14.82 -1.05
C LYS A 144 7.29 14.96 -2.47
N ARG A 145 7.75 14.14 -3.41
CA ARG A 145 7.26 14.10 -4.79
C ARG A 145 7.13 12.64 -5.21
N GLN A 146 5.92 12.23 -5.50
CA GLN A 146 5.61 10.89 -6.02
C GLN A 146 4.67 11.07 -7.22
N PRO A 147 5.22 11.19 -8.44
CA PRO A 147 4.38 11.26 -9.63
C PRO A 147 3.71 9.90 -9.84
N LEU A 148 2.43 9.93 -10.20
CA LEU A 148 1.71 8.72 -10.59
C LEU A 148 2.44 8.00 -11.73
N HIS A 149 2.59 6.69 -11.61
CA HIS A 149 3.18 5.87 -12.65
C HIS A 149 2.36 5.99 -13.96
N PRO A 150 2.99 6.03 -15.17
CA PRO A 150 2.26 6.19 -16.42
C PRO A 150 1.17 5.14 -16.67
N VAL A 151 1.36 3.91 -16.19
CA VAL A 151 0.34 2.83 -16.26
C VAL A 151 -0.88 3.21 -15.44
N VAL A 152 -0.66 3.72 -14.22
CA VAL A 152 -1.73 4.17 -13.31
C VAL A 152 -2.50 5.33 -13.90
N ARG A 153 -1.81 6.34 -14.45
CA ARG A 153 -2.47 7.46 -15.15
C ARG A 153 -3.40 6.98 -16.26
N ARG A 154 -2.96 5.99 -17.05
CA ARG A 154 -3.78 5.40 -18.12
C ARG A 154 -4.97 4.62 -17.56
N ALA A 155 -4.76 3.87 -16.46
CA ALA A 155 -5.83 3.11 -15.82
C ALA A 155 -6.90 4.06 -15.27
N ILE A 156 -6.52 5.12 -14.56
CA ILE A 156 -7.45 6.15 -14.05
C ILE A 156 -8.19 6.82 -15.21
N ALA A 157 -7.49 7.20 -16.28
CA ALA A 157 -8.13 7.83 -17.44
C ALA A 157 -9.14 6.90 -18.15
N ARG A 158 -8.93 5.59 -18.10
CA ARG A 158 -9.80 4.60 -18.76
C ARG A 158 -10.96 4.13 -17.90
N TYR A 159 -10.75 4.00 -16.60
CA TYR A 159 -11.67 3.33 -15.67
C TYR A 159 -12.03 4.20 -14.46
N GLY A 160 -11.40 5.35 -14.28
CA GLY A 160 -11.72 6.28 -13.20
C GLY A 160 -13.12 6.85 -13.31
N PRO A 161 -13.65 7.44 -12.22
CA PRO A 161 -14.99 8.08 -12.26
C PRO A 161 -15.02 9.13 -13.36
N ARG A 162 -16.00 9.03 -14.24
CA ARG A 162 -16.29 10.10 -15.20
C ARG A 162 -17.01 11.21 -14.42
N GLY A 163 -16.33 12.33 -14.25
CA GLY A 163 -16.88 13.52 -13.61
C GLY A 163 -18.17 14.01 -14.28
#